data_252515a8447877a1601dbee70e935bba
#
_entry.id   252515a8447877a1601dbee70e935bba
#
_cell.length_a   1.000
_cell.length_b   1.000
_cell.length_c   1.000
_cell.angle_alpha   90.00
_cell.angle_beta   90.00
_cell.angle_gamma   90.00
#
_symmetry.space_group_name_H-M   'P 1'
#
loop_
_entity.id
_entity.type
_entity.pdbx_description
1 polymer ?
#
loop_
_entity_poly.entity_id
_entity_poly.type
_entity_poly.pdbx_seq_one_letter_code
_entity_poly.pdbx_strand_id
1 'polypeptide(L)'
;MHLTAAVSRNYQEETEPPRVSLASTGGRQEERIIELCEGMMDITAALFNVSSKELRNPGRGGLGVSRVRHIAMYVTHVALSVTMRDVGTGFGRDRTTVMYACHLVEDLRDDADFDRMVALTERVALAAFGNKASF
;
A
#
# COMPACT_ATOMS: atom_id res chain seq x y z
N MET A 1 -23.07 -2.21 5.92
CA MET A 1 -22.94 -1.08 5.03
C MET A 1 -22.88 0.22 5.77
N HIS A 2 -23.85 0.44 6.64
CA HIS A 2 -23.83 1.70 7.38
C HIS A 2 -22.60 1.84 8.25
N LEU A 3 -22.16 0.73 8.80
CA LEU A 3 -20.97 0.75 9.63
C LEU A 3 -19.74 1.21 8.86
N THR A 4 -19.63 0.74 7.64
CA THR A 4 -18.48 1.07 6.82
C THR A 4 -18.43 2.56 6.53
N ALA A 5 -19.57 3.14 6.22
CA ALA A 5 -19.61 4.56 5.93
C ALA A 5 -19.30 5.40 7.16
N ALA A 6 -19.82 5.00 8.30
CA ALA A 6 -19.56 5.74 9.52
C ALA A 6 -18.09 5.66 9.91
N VAL A 7 -17.52 4.49 9.76
CA VAL A 7 -16.12 4.29 10.08
C VAL A 7 -15.23 5.13 9.17
N SER A 8 -15.56 5.15 7.89
CA SER A 8 -14.79 5.96 6.95
C SER A 8 -14.79 7.42 7.33
N ARG A 9 -15.94 7.90 7.75
CA ARG A 9 -16.07 9.30 8.10
C ARG A 9 -15.21 9.64 9.30
N ASN A 10 -15.22 8.77 10.29
CA ASN A 10 -14.41 9.00 11.47
C ASN A 10 -12.93 9.00 11.14
N TYR A 11 -12.54 8.07 10.28
CA TYR A 11 -11.13 8.00 9.93
C TYR A 11 -10.67 9.24 9.20
N GLN A 12 -11.53 9.78 8.37
CA GLN A 12 -11.16 10.97 7.65
C GLN A 12 -10.88 12.14 8.56
N GLU A 13 -11.61 12.22 9.64
CA GLU A 13 -11.37 13.29 10.58
C GLU A 13 -10.06 13.13 11.29
N GLU A 14 -9.62 11.89 11.45
CA GLU A 14 -8.39 11.65 12.14
C GLU A 14 -7.16 11.79 11.27
N THR A 15 -7.34 11.85 9.98
CA THR A 15 -6.20 11.88 9.09
C THR A 15 -5.61 13.25 8.92
N GLU A 16 -6.00 14.16 9.71
CA GLU A 16 -5.59 15.51 9.48
C GLU A 16 -4.58 16.07 10.38
N PRO A 17 -3.68 15.36 10.95
CA PRO A 17 -2.66 15.97 11.76
C PRO A 17 -1.76 16.80 10.87
N PRO A 18 -1.38 17.91 11.35
CA PRO A 18 -0.44 18.73 10.62
C PRO A 18 0.88 18.01 10.48
N ARG A 19 1.36 17.97 9.30
CA ARG A 19 2.62 17.35 9.05
C ARG A 19 3.70 18.32 8.84
N VAL A 20 3.40 19.55 9.08
CA VAL A 20 4.33 20.62 8.81
C VAL A 20 5.62 20.41 9.57
N SER A 21 5.50 20.00 10.80
CA SER A 21 6.69 19.84 11.61
C SER A 21 7.56 18.69 11.15
N LEU A 22 7.00 17.74 10.46
CA LEU A 22 7.78 16.61 9.98
C LEU A 22 8.56 16.91 8.74
N ALA A 23 8.13 17.90 8.00
CA ALA A 23 8.71 18.18 6.71
C ALA A 23 10.19 18.51 6.80
N SER A 24 10.60 19.14 7.87
CA SER A 24 11.98 19.59 7.96
C SER A 24 12.93 18.47 8.30
N THR A 25 12.53 17.56 9.20
CA THR A 25 13.44 16.52 9.64
C THR A 25 13.22 15.21 8.94
N GLY A 26 11.97 14.92 8.56
CA GLY A 26 11.63 13.67 7.93
C GLY A 26 11.61 13.70 6.42
N GLY A 27 11.99 14.83 5.81
CA GLY A 27 11.81 15.00 4.38
C GLY A 27 12.54 13.97 3.55
N ARG A 28 13.81 13.70 3.89
CA ARG A 28 14.59 12.76 3.12
C ARG A 28 14.09 11.34 3.28
N GLN A 29 13.73 10.98 4.50
CA GLN A 29 13.19 9.65 4.74
C GLN A 29 11.83 9.49 4.07
N GLU A 30 11.03 10.54 4.11
CA GLU A 30 9.74 10.49 3.45
C GLU A 30 9.89 10.33 1.95
N GLU A 31 10.87 11.00 1.36
CA GLU A 31 11.14 10.83 -0.07
C GLU A 31 11.52 9.39 -0.41
N ARG A 32 12.33 8.76 0.45
CA ARG A 32 12.71 7.39 0.21
C ARG A 32 11.54 6.45 0.31
N ILE A 33 10.63 6.72 1.25
CA ILE A 33 9.43 5.92 1.39
C ILE A 33 8.55 6.06 0.16
N ILE A 34 8.41 7.28 -0.34
CA ILE A 34 7.60 7.50 -1.54
C ILE A 34 8.23 6.78 -2.73
N GLU A 35 9.54 6.87 -2.88
CA GLU A 35 10.21 6.17 -3.97
C GLU A 35 10.03 4.68 -3.89
N LEU A 36 10.14 4.14 -2.67
CA LEU A 36 9.96 2.71 -2.48
C LEU A 36 8.55 2.29 -2.86
N CYS A 37 7.57 3.06 -2.42
CA CYS A 37 6.17 2.73 -2.71
C CYS A 37 5.88 2.85 -4.20
N GLU A 38 6.47 3.83 -4.86
CA GLU A 38 6.30 3.94 -6.31
C GLU A 38 6.93 2.77 -7.03
N GLY A 39 8.09 2.33 -6.56
CA GLY A 39 8.71 1.14 -7.11
C GLY A 39 7.85 -0.09 -6.92
N MET A 40 7.21 -0.19 -5.75
CA MET A 40 6.31 -1.30 -5.51
C MET A 40 5.09 -1.27 -6.40
N MET A 41 4.57 -0.08 -6.68
CA MET A 41 3.46 0.02 -7.62
C MET A 41 3.87 -0.39 -9.02
N ASP A 42 5.06 -0.01 -9.43
CA ASP A 42 5.55 -0.42 -10.75
C ASP A 42 5.74 -1.93 -10.84
N ILE A 43 6.29 -2.53 -9.79
CA ILE A 43 6.50 -3.97 -9.77
C ILE A 43 5.19 -4.72 -9.81
N THR A 44 4.23 -4.33 -8.97
CA THR A 44 2.95 -5.02 -8.95
C THR A 44 2.18 -4.81 -10.24
N ALA A 45 2.27 -3.62 -10.81
CA ALA A 45 1.62 -3.37 -12.09
C ALA A 45 2.17 -4.34 -13.14
N ALA A 46 3.47 -4.52 -13.16
CA ALA A 46 4.09 -5.41 -14.12
C ALA A 46 3.72 -6.87 -13.87
N LEU A 47 3.74 -7.29 -12.61
CA LEU A 47 3.42 -8.67 -12.27
C LEU A 47 1.98 -9.04 -12.60
N PHE A 48 1.07 -8.11 -12.42
CA PHE A 48 -0.34 -8.39 -12.63
C PHE A 48 -0.87 -7.82 -13.93
N ASN A 49 0.02 -7.27 -14.72
CA ASN A 49 -0.33 -6.76 -16.05
C ASN A 49 -1.44 -5.72 -16.00
N VAL A 50 -1.30 -4.77 -15.10
CA VAL A 50 -2.20 -3.63 -15.04
C VAL A 50 -1.38 -2.37 -15.23
N SER A 51 -2.05 -1.27 -15.56
CA SER A 51 -1.38 -0.01 -15.77
C SER A 51 -0.96 0.60 -14.43
N SER A 52 0.30 0.99 -14.31
CA SER A 52 0.73 1.62 -13.08
C SER A 52 0.05 2.97 -12.89
N LYS A 53 -0.37 3.60 -13.99
CA LYS A 53 -1.12 4.84 -13.90
C LYS A 53 -2.47 4.63 -13.24
N GLU A 54 -3.16 3.55 -13.61
CA GLU A 54 -4.43 3.23 -12.98
C GLU A 54 -4.24 2.85 -11.52
N LEU A 55 -3.14 2.21 -11.22
CA LEU A 55 -2.86 1.81 -9.86
C LEU A 55 -2.73 3.03 -8.95
N ARG A 56 -2.17 4.10 -9.49
CA ARG A 56 -1.94 5.31 -8.71
C ARG A 56 -3.20 6.15 -8.52
N ASN A 57 -4.20 5.97 -9.37
CA ASN A 57 -5.41 6.78 -9.33
C ASN A 57 -6.53 6.05 -8.61
N PRO A 58 -6.93 6.53 -7.43
CA PRO A 58 -8.00 5.87 -6.69
C PRO A 58 -9.30 5.89 -7.47
N GLY A 59 -10.05 4.82 -7.36
CA GLY A 59 -11.35 4.75 -8.00
C GLY A 59 -11.32 4.44 -9.47
N ARG A 60 -10.14 4.26 -10.03
CA ARG A 60 -10.04 3.93 -11.43
C ARG A 60 -9.70 2.46 -11.61
N GLY A 61 -10.07 1.91 -12.73
CA GLY A 61 -9.63 0.59 -13.12
C GLY A 61 -10.44 -0.57 -12.61
N GLY A 62 -11.47 -0.33 -11.85
CA GLY A 62 -12.35 -1.38 -11.42
C GLY A 62 -11.79 -2.26 -10.34
N LEU A 63 -12.45 -3.40 -10.11
CA LEU A 63 -12.15 -4.26 -8.99
C LEU A 63 -10.78 -4.92 -9.10
N GLY A 64 -10.39 -5.33 -10.30
CA GLY A 64 -9.11 -5.97 -10.47
C GLY A 64 -7.94 -5.07 -10.12
N VAL A 65 -8.00 -3.83 -10.56
CA VAL A 65 -6.93 -2.88 -10.26
C VAL A 65 -6.93 -2.55 -8.78
N SER A 66 -8.09 -2.44 -8.19
CA SER A 66 -8.20 -2.19 -6.76
C SER A 66 -7.53 -3.30 -5.96
N ARG A 67 -7.74 -4.54 -6.39
CA ARG A 67 -7.15 -5.68 -5.70
C ARG A 67 -5.64 -5.67 -5.82
N VAL A 68 -5.12 -5.32 -6.98
CA VAL A 68 -3.68 -5.23 -7.18
C VAL A 68 -3.09 -4.12 -6.30
N ARG A 69 -3.81 -3.02 -6.18
CA ARG A 69 -3.38 -1.93 -5.30
C ARG A 69 -3.31 -2.41 -3.85
N HIS A 70 -4.30 -3.17 -3.42
CA HIS A 70 -4.31 -3.71 -2.08
C HIS A 70 -3.12 -4.65 -1.84
N ILE A 71 -2.81 -5.47 -2.83
CA ILE A 71 -1.66 -6.35 -2.73
C ILE A 71 -0.37 -5.54 -2.60
N ALA A 72 -0.25 -4.48 -3.39
CA ALA A 72 0.95 -3.66 -3.32
C ALA A 72 1.14 -3.04 -1.93
N MET A 73 0.07 -2.52 -1.35
CA MET A 73 0.15 -1.95 0.00
C MET A 73 0.47 -3.02 1.03
N TYR A 74 -0.18 -4.18 0.91
CA TYR A 74 0.04 -5.27 1.84
C TYR A 74 1.49 -5.75 1.83
N VAL A 75 2.02 -5.96 0.64
CA VAL A 75 3.39 -6.49 0.52
C VAL A 75 4.39 -5.46 1.02
N THR A 76 4.16 -4.19 0.72
CA THR A 76 5.05 -3.15 1.23
C THR A 76 5.07 -3.15 2.75
N HIS A 77 3.92 -3.32 3.37
CA HIS A 77 3.84 -3.32 4.82
C HIS A 77 4.42 -4.60 5.41
N VAL A 78 4.01 -5.75 4.90
CA VAL A 78 4.35 -7.03 5.53
C VAL A 78 5.73 -7.51 5.15
N ALA A 79 6.05 -7.51 3.88
CA ALA A 79 7.33 -8.06 3.43
C ALA A 79 8.48 -7.08 3.61
N LEU A 80 8.23 -5.81 3.37
CA LEU A 80 9.30 -4.81 3.47
C LEU A 80 9.30 -4.09 4.80
N SER A 81 8.41 -4.42 5.69
CA SER A 81 8.38 -3.90 7.07
C SER A 81 8.21 -2.39 7.13
N VAL A 82 7.45 -1.84 6.21
CA VAL A 82 7.15 -0.41 6.23
C VAL A 82 5.88 -0.22 7.03
N THR A 83 5.84 0.76 7.92
CA THR A 83 4.67 0.95 8.77
C THR A 83 3.46 1.31 7.93
N MET A 84 2.27 1.01 8.45
CA MET A 84 1.05 1.35 7.73
C MET A 84 0.95 2.84 7.44
N ARG A 85 1.42 3.64 8.38
CA ARG A 85 1.42 5.09 8.20
C ARG A 85 2.28 5.48 7.01
N ASP A 86 3.47 4.91 6.91
CA ASP A 86 4.38 5.23 5.83
C ASP A 86 3.90 4.68 4.50
N VAL A 87 3.28 3.49 4.52
CA VAL A 87 2.65 2.97 3.30
C VAL A 87 1.57 3.94 2.85
N GLY A 88 0.78 4.44 3.78
CA GLY A 88 -0.24 5.42 3.44
C GLY A 88 0.36 6.66 2.79
N THR A 89 1.45 7.15 3.35
CA THR A 89 2.12 8.32 2.78
C THR A 89 2.58 8.04 1.37
N GLY A 90 3.22 6.89 1.15
CA GLY A 90 3.79 6.58 -0.15
C GLY A 90 2.74 6.27 -1.21
N PHE A 91 1.59 5.74 -0.81
CA PHE A 91 0.52 5.41 -1.74
C PHE A 91 -0.53 6.50 -1.84
N GLY A 92 -0.38 7.58 -1.06
CA GLY A 92 -1.36 8.66 -1.08
C GLY A 92 -2.69 8.26 -0.48
N ARG A 93 -2.68 7.42 0.54
CA ARG A 93 -3.88 6.97 1.23
C ARG A 93 -3.71 7.19 2.72
N ASP A 94 -4.81 7.17 3.46
CA ASP A 94 -4.66 7.26 4.89
C ASP A 94 -4.36 5.88 5.48
N ARG A 95 -3.95 5.89 6.74
CA ARG A 95 -3.52 4.68 7.40
C ARG A 95 -4.63 3.64 7.51
N THR A 96 -5.85 4.08 7.69
CA THR A 96 -6.96 3.14 7.81
C THR A 96 -7.27 2.45 6.49
N THR A 97 -7.07 3.14 5.39
CA THR A 97 -7.22 2.51 4.09
C THR A 97 -6.19 1.40 3.91
N VAL A 98 -4.96 1.65 4.35
CA VAL A 98 -3.92 0.63 4.29
C VAL A 98 -4.29 -0.55 5.17
N MET A 99 -4.77 -0.28 6.37
CA MET A 99 -5.17 -1.33 7.29
C MET A 99 -6.28 -2.20 6.70
N TYR A 100 -7.26 -1.55 6.08
CA TYR A 100 -8.34 -2.27 5.43
C TYR A 100 -7.81 -3.17 4.32
N ALA A 101 -6.91 -2.63 3.50
CA ALA A 101 -6.31 -3.40 2.42
C ALA A 101 -5.56 -4.61 2.94
N CYS A 102 -4.81 -4.43 4.01
CA CYS A 102 -4.04 -5.53 4.58
C CYS A 102 -4.94 -6.63 5.12
N HIS A 103 -6.01 -6.25 5.81
CA HIS A 103 -6.95 -7.25 6.31
C HIS A 103 -7.62 -8.00 5.17
N LEU A 104 -7.97 -7.29 4.11
CA LEU A 104 -8.63 -7.92 2.98
C LEU A 104 -7.71 -8.93 2.30
N VAL A 105 -6.44 -8.55 2.10
CA VAL A 105 -5.49 -9.46 1.47
C VAL A 105 -5.27 -10.68 2.34
N GLU A 106 -5.14 -10.48 3.66
CA GLU A 106 -4.98 -11.62 4.56
C GLU A 106 -6.15 -12.60 4.42
N ASP A 107 -7.36 -12.08 4.39
CA ASP A 107 -8.53 -12.93 4.25
C ASP A 107 -8.52 -13.69 2.93
N LEU A 108 -8.13 -13.01 1.86
CA LEU A 108 -8.13 -13.63 0.55
C LEU A 108 -7.04 -14.67 0.38
N ARG A 109 -6.03 -14.66 1.25
CA ARG A 109 -4.97 -15.65 1.15
C ARG A 109 -5.43 -17.05 1.54
N ASP A 110 -6.64 -17.20 2.04
CA ASP A 110 -7.22 -18.52 2.22
C ASP A 110 -7.37 -19.25 0.89
N ASP A 111 -7.52 -18.52 -0.20
CA ASP A 111 -7.53 -19.10 -1.53
C ASP A 111 -6.10 -19.38 -1.96
N ALA A 112 -5.82 -20.64 -2.30
CA ALA A 112 -4.45 -21.05 -2.59
C ALA A 112 -3.84 -20.34 -3.79
N ASP A 113 -4.64 -20.08 -4.81
CA ASP A 113 -4.11 -19.39 -5.99
C ASP A 113 -3.78 -17.95 -5.67
N PHE A 114 -4.66 -17.30 -4.93
CA PHE A 114 -4.40 -15.93 -4.52
C PHE A 114 -3.17 -15.86 -3.62
N ASP A 115 -3.05 -16.80 -2.70
CA ASP A 115 -1.91 -16.84 -1.80
C ASP A 115 -0.60 -16.98 -2.57
N ARG A 116 -0.58 -17.82 -3.60
CA ARG A 116 0.63 -17.98 -4.40
C ARG A 116 1.01 -16.69 -5.10
N MET A 117 0.03 -15.94 -5.56
CA MET A 117 0.32 -14.68 -6.23
C MET A 117 0.88 -13.64 -5.26
N VAL A 118 0.32 -13.60 -4.06
CA VAL A 118 0.84 -12.70 -3.05
C VAL A 118 2.24 -13.11 -2.64
N ALA A 119 2.47 -14.41 -2.45
CA ALA A 119 3.78 -14.90 -2.07
C ALA A 119 4.83 -14.58 -3.14
N LEU A 120 4.46 -14.71 -4.40
CA LEU A 120 5.36 -14.35 -5.48
C LEU A 120 5.70 -12.86 -5.42
N THR A 121 4.69 -12.04 -5.20
CA THR A 121 4.91 -10.60 -5.09
C THR A 121 5.84 -10.29 -3.93
N GLU A 122 5.66 -10.97 -2.81
CA GLU A 122 6.54 -10.78 -1.65
C GLU A 122 7.98 -11.13 -1.99
N ARG A 123 8.18 -12.24 -2.69
CA ARG A 123 9.54 -12.64 -3.06
C ARG A 123 10.20 -11.65 -3.99
N VAL A 124 9.46 -11.17 -4.97
CA VAL A 124 10.00 -10.18 -5.89
C VAL A 124 10.32 -8.88 -5.16
N ALA A 125 9.44 -8.46 -4.25
CA ALA A 125 9.66 -7.24 -3.50
C ALA A 125 10.92 -7.35 -2.65
N LEU A 126 11.10 -8.46 -1.98
CA LEU A 126 12.29 -8.66 -1.16
C LEU A 126 13.56 -8.67 -1.98
N ALA A 127 13.51 -9.29 -3.15
CA ALA A 127 14.66 -9.32 -4.03
C ALA A 127 15.02 -7.91 -4.51
N ALA A 128 14.02 -7.11 -4.80
CA ALA A 128 14.26 -5.78 -5.35
C ALA A 128 14.60 -4.75 -4.28
N PHE A 129 13.97 -4.84 -3.12
CA PHE A 129 14.04 -3.77 -2.13
C PHE A 129 14.41 -4.22 -0.73
N GLY A 130 14.70 -5.50 -0.54
CA GLY A 130 14.91 -6.00 0.82
C GLY A 130 15.97 -5.24 1.60
N ASN A 131 17.06 -4.88 0.94
CA ASN A 131 18.13 -4.15 1.61
C ASN A 131 17.82 -2.67 1.77
N LYS A 132 16.93 -2.16 0.94
CA LYS A 132 16.63 -0.72 0.92
C LYS A 132 15.49 -0.34 1.83
N ALA A 133 14.76 -1.32 2.33
CA ALA A 133 13.61 -1.04 3.18
C ALA A 133 13.98 -0.84 4.63
N SER A 134 15.24 -0.95 4.96
CA SER A 134 15.71 -0.70 6.32
C SER A 134 15.80 0.79 6.54
N PHE A 135 14.87 1.35 7.25
CA PHE A 135 14.90 2.78 7.51
C PHE A 135 15.21 3.07 8.96
#